data_c8ba1ddf066396cf966fa7c380d32c7c
#
_entry.id   c8ba1ddf066396cf966fa7c380d32c7c
#
_cell.length_a   1.000
_cell.length_b   1.000
_cell.length_c   1.000
_cell.angle_alpha   90.00
_cell.angle_beta   90.00
_cell.angle_gamma   90.00
#
_symmetry.space_group_name_H-M   'P 1'
#
loop_
_entity.id
_entity.type
_entity.pdbx_description
1 polymer ?
#
loop_
_entity_poly.entity_id
_entity_poly.type
_entity_poly.pdbx_seq_one_letter_code
_entity_poly.pdbx_strand_id
1 'polypeptide(L)'
;MKKTAIFGGTFNPPHIGHRFMLEGIASQPEIEKILIMPAKIPPHKSDVVSAEHRVNMCKMAFCGIEKCEISLEELNLPGKSYTVNTLHHLNKKGIKNPVLVIGADSLVNFYKWYRYDEILSLAELYVYKREGIDVAILLSAKKELEKQGAKITILDIYPPAVSSTDIRVAFGKAENLKTLLEPNVLKYINEHSLY
;
A
#
# COMPACT_ATOMS: atom_id res chain seq x y z
N MET A 1 -11.63 -19.52 4.57
CA MET A 1 -12.48 -18.66 3.71
C MET A 1 -11.56 -17.83 2.82
N LYS A 2 -11.97 -17.59 1.59
CA LYS A 2 -11.23 -16.71 0.67
C LYS A 2 -11.41 -15.25 1.06
N LYS A 3 -10.35 -14.45 0.93
CA LYS A 3 -10.31 -13.05 1.38
C LYS A 3 -9.91 -12.10 0.26
N THR A 4 -10.45 -10.88 0.28
CA THR A 4 -9.97 -9.77 -0.55
C THR A 4 -8.94 -8.96 0.25
N ALA A 5 -7.76 -8.75 -0.32
CA ALA A 5 -6.75 -7.86 0.25
C ALA A 5 -6.88 -6.44 -0.34
N ILE A 6 -6.56 -5.43 0.46
CA ILE A 6 -6.48 -4.03 0.07
C ILE A 6 -5.04 -3.58 0.21
N PHE A 7 -4.47 -3.13 -0.89
CA PHE A 7 -3.14 -2.55 -0.95
C PHE A 7 -3.24 -1.07 -1.33
N GLY A 8 -3.42 -0.23 -0.33
CA GLY A 8 -3.52 1.22 -0.49
C GLY A 8 -2.14 1.89 -0.54
N GLY A 9 -2.01 2.93 -1.34
CA GLY A 9 -0.78 3.68 -1.40
C GLY A 9 -0.86 4.96 -2.22
N THR A 10 0.10 5.86 -2.01
CA THR A 10 0.22 7.04 -2.86
C THR A 10 0.75 6.68 -4.24
N PHE A 11 1.72 5.75 -4.32
CA PHE A 11 2.37 5.28 -5.55
C PHE A 11 2.93 6.45 -6.39
N ASN A 12 3.85 7.20 -5.80
CA ASN A 12 4.39 8.45 -6.40
C ASN A 12 5.94 8.44 -6.50
N PRO A 13 6.54 7.55 -7.36
CA PRO A 13 5.93 6.51 -8.18
C PRO A 13 5.76 5.15 -7.47
N PRO A 14 5.04 4.17 -8.06
CA PRO A 14 5.14 2.78 -7.68
C PRO A 14 6.53 2.24 -8.02
N HIS A 15 7.05 1.26 -7.25
CA HIS A 15 8.40 0.76 -7.38
C HIS A 15 8.49 -0.74 -7.04
N ILE A 16 9.66 -1.34 -7.23
CA ILE A 16 9.89 -2.78 -7.02
C ILE A 16 9.52 -3.24 -5.61
N GLY A 17 9.71 -2.42 -4.57
CA GLY A 17 9.29 -2.74 -3.21
C GLY A 17 7.77 -2.96 -3.11
N HIS A 18 6.96 -2.13 -3.79
CA HIS A 18 5.51 -2.33 -3.85
C HIS A 18 5.16 -3.61 -4.64
N ARG A 19 5.84 -3.87 -5.77
CA ARG A 19 5.65 -5.09 -6.56
C ARG A 19 5.93 -6.33 -5.73
N PHE A 20 7.07 -6.36 -5.03
CA PHE A 20 7.46 -7.45 -4.15
C PHE A 20 6.42 -7.74 -3.06
N MET A 21 5.87 -6.68 -2.44
CA MET A 21 4.79 -6.82 -1.46
C MET A 21 3.55 -7.44 -2.08
N LEU A 22 3.15 -7.01 -3.28
CA LEU A 22 1.98 -7.56 -3.96
C LEU A 22 2.16 -9.04 -4.34
N GLU A 23 3.32 -9.43 -4.85
CA GLU A 23 3.65 -10.83 -5.15
C GLU A 23 3.60 -11.70 -3.89
N GLY A 24 4.13 -11.18 -2.77
CA GLY A 24 4.08 -11.86 -1.48
C GLY A 24 2.66 -12.03 -0.93
N ILE A 25 1.75 -11.07 -1.14
CA ILE A 25 0.33 -11.22 -0.78
C ILE A 25 -0.38 -12.16 -1.75
N ALA A 26 -0.09 -12.10 -3.05
CA ALA A 26 -0.69 -12.98 -4.05
C ALA A 26 -0.37 -14.46 -3.79
N SER A 27 0.80 -14.75 -3.20
CA SER A 27 1.20 -16.10 -2.82
C SER A 27 0.45 -16.66 -1.59
N GLN A 28 -0.26 -15.83 -0.82
CA GLN A 28 -1.01 -16.32 0.35
C GLN A 28 -2.23 -17.14 -0.13
N PRO A 29 -2.40 -18.37 0.36
CA PRO A 29 -3.43 -19.27 -0.15
C PRO A 29 -4.87 -18.81 0.16
N GLU A 30 -5.05 -18.04 1.21
CA GLU A 30 -6.36 -17.48 1.59
C GLU A 30 -6.74 -16.23 0.78
N ILE A 31 -5.79 -15.57 0.11
CA ILE A 31 -6.07 -14.39 -0.71
C ILE A 31 -6.53 -14.81 -2.11
N GLU A 32 -7.72 -14.39 -2.49
CA GLU A 32 -8.29 -14.63 -3.82
C GLU A 32 -8.24 -13.40 -4.73
N LYS A 33 -8.22 -12.20 -4.13
CA LYS A 33 -8.23 -10.93 -4.86
C LYS A 33 -7.47 -9.86 -4.11
N ILE A 34 -6.74 -9.01 -4.83
CA ILE A 34 -6.02 -7.87 -4.29
C ILE A 34 -6.49 -6.60 -5.01
N LEU A 35 -7.08 -5.68 -4.26
CA LEU A 35 -7.44 -4.35 -4.72
C LEU A 35 -6.27 -3.39 -4.49
N ILE A 36 -5.60 -2.98 -5.55
CA ILE A 36 -4.57 -1.94 -5.50
C ILE A 36 -5.29 -0.60 -5.59
N MET A 37 -5.18 0.22 -4.55
CA MET A 37 -5.96 1.45 -4.39
C MET A 37 -5.05 2.69 -4.33
N PRO A 38 -4.82 3.37 -5.47
CA PRO A 38 -4.12 4.64 -5.46
C PRO A 38 -4.92 5.71 -4.70
N ALA A 39 -4.28 6.34 -3.71
CA ALA A 39 -4.92 7.40 -2.91
C ALA A 39 -5.29 8.60 -3.77
N LYS A 40 -6.49 9.18 -3.58
CA LYS A 40 -6.93 10.41 -4.25
C LYS A 40 -6.14 11.61 -3.76
N ILE A 41 -6.28 11.90 -2.48
CA ILE A 41 -5.62 13.00 -1.78
C ILE A 41 -4.96 12.42 -0.52
N PRO A 42 -3.67 12.04 -0.57
CA PRO A 42 -2.98 11.51 0.59
C PRO A 42 -2.98 12.53 1.73
N PRO A 43 -3.38 12.17 2.97
CA PRO A 43 -3.58 13.12 4.06
C PRO A 43 -2.33 13.87 4.49
N HIS A 44 -1.14 13.28 4.26
CA HIS A 44 0.14 13.75 4.80
C HIS A 44 1.20 14.03 3.73
N LYS A 45 0.83 14.16 2.45
CA LYS A 45 1.77 14.39 1.34
C LYS A 45 1.36 15.59 0.50
N SER A 46 2.33 16.48 0.23
CA SER A 46 2.31 17.49 -0.82
C SER A 46 3.10 16.99 -2.04
N ASP A 47 3.05 17.70 -3.13
CA ASP A 47 3.86 17.47 -4.35
C ASP A 47 3.69 16.04 -4.93
N VAL A 48 2.44 15.63 -5.04
CA VAL A 48 2.05 14.35 -5.61
C VAL A 48 1.55 14.58 -7.04
N VAL A 49 2.11 13.84 -8.00
CA VAL A 49 1.61 13.90 -9.38
C VAL A 49 0.15 13.46 -9.45
N SER A 50 -0.57 13.86 -10.51
CA SER A 50 -2.00 13.63 -10.63
C SER A 50 -2.37 12.16 -10.38
N ALA A 51 -3.60 11.92 -9.91
CA ALA A 51 -4.10 10.57 -9.69
C ALA A 51 -4.08 9.73 -10.98
N GLU A 52 -4.32 10.36 -12.13
CA GLU A 52 -4.27 9.71 -13.44
C GLU A 52 -2.89 9.14 -13.74
N HIS A 53 -1.83 9.94 -13.60
CA HIS A 53 -0.46 9.46 -13.80
C HIS A 53 -0.12 8.31 -12.85
N ARG A 54 -0.50 8.41 -11.58
CA ARG A 54 -0.23 7.36 -10.59
C ARG A 54 -0.97 6.05 -10.89
N VAL A 55 -2.21 6.13 -11.35
CA VAL A 55 -2.98 4.98 -11.82
C VAL A 55 -2.31 4.32 -13.03
N ASN A 56 -1.89 5.11 -14.02
CA ASN A 56 -1.23 4.60 -15.21
C ASN A 56 0.11 3.93 -14.85
N MET A 57 0.90 4.54 -13.98
CA MET A 57 2.12 3.92 -13.47
C MET A 57 1.84 2.62 -12.69
N CYS A 58 0.78 2.56 -11.88
CA CYS A 58 0.40 1.33 -11.17
C CYS A 58 0.01 0.21 -12.14
N LYS A 59 -0.74 0.50 -13.21
CA LYS A 59 -1.08 -0.49 -14.25
C LYS A 59 0.18 -1.08 -14.89
N MET A 60 1.21 -0.27 -15.13
CA MET A 60 2.48 -0.71 -15.68
C MET A 60 3.33 -1.50 -14.66
N ALA A 61 3.47 -0.95 -13.44
CA ALA A 61 4.31 -1.53 -12.39
C ALA A 61 3.82 -2.91 -11.92
N PHE A 62 2.52 -3.14 -11.94
CA PHE A 62 1.90 -4.33 -11.35
C PHE A 62 1.28 -5.26 -12.39
N CYS A 63 1.57 -5.01 -13.67
CA CYS A 63 1.15 -5.88 -14.77
C CYS A 63 1.66 -7.31 -14.54
N GLY A 64 0.79 -8.30 -14.79
CA GLY A 64 1.12 -9.72 -14.71
C GLY A 64 1.17 -10.30 -13.29
N ILE A 65 0.92 -9.53 -12.24
CA ILE A 65 0.78 -10.08 -10.88
C ILE A 65 -0.62 -10.69 -10.75
N GLU A 66 -0.67 -11.97 -10.41
CA GLU A 66 -1.92 -12.70 -10.24
C GLU A 66 -2.81 -12.08 -9.15
N LYS A 67 -4.11 -12.26 -9.26
CA LYS A 67 -5.14 -11.79 -8.32
C LYS A 67 -5.21 -10.26 -8.13
N CYS A 68 -4.34 -9.48 -8.77
CA CYS A 68 -4.27 -8.02 -8.62
C CYS A 68 -5.17 -7.30 -9.61
N GLU A 69 -5.92 -6.32 -9.11
CA GLU A 69 -6.64 -5.36 -9.96
C GLU A 69 -6.47 -3.92 -9.41
N ILE A 70 -6.38 -2.94 -10.30
CA ILE A 70 -6.36 -1.53 -9.92
C ILE A 70 -7.80 -1.10 -9.63
N SER A 71 -8.06 -0.70 -8.39
CA SER A 71 -9.35 -0.17 -7.96
C SER A 71 -9.34 1.35 -7.95
N LEU A 72 -10.33 1.95 -8.61
CA LEU A 72 -10.51 3.41 -8.65
C LEU A 72 -11.50 3.90 -7.58
N GLU A 73 -11.96 3.02 -6.69
CA GLU A 73 -12.99 3.33 -5.69
C GLU A 73 -12.61 4.51 -4.81
N GLU A 74 -11.37 4.55 -4.35
CA GLU A 74 -10.89 5.64 -3.48
C GLU A 74 -10.82 6.98 -4.22
N LEU A 75 -10.58 6.98 -5.53
CA LEU A 75 -10.57 8.21 -6.34
C LEU A 75 -11.94 8.84 -6.46
N ASN A 76 -13.00 8.04 -6.33
CA ASN A 76 -14.39 8.49 -6.40
C ASN A 76 -14.93 8.98 -5.05
N LEU A 77 -14.21 8.74 -3.94
CA LEU A 77 -14.64 9.21 -2.62
C LEU A 77 -14.38 10.72 -2.45
N PRO A 78 -15.24 11.43 -1.71
CA PRO A 78 -15.02 12.84 -1.39
C PRO A 78 -13.90 13.01 -0.34
N GLY A 79 -13.16 14.12 -0.42
CA GLY A 79 -12.19 14.54 0.58
C GLY A 79 -10.88 13.74 0.56
N LYS A 80 -10.20 13.71 1.72
CA LYS A 80 -8.92 13.03 1.91
C LYS A 80 -9.09 11.51 1.96
N SER A 81 -8.06 10.81 1.50
CA SER A 81 -7.98 9.34 1.48
C SER A 81 -7.72 8.76 2.86
N TYR A 82 -8.73 8.76 3.72
CA TYR A 82 -8.68 8.08 5.01
C TYR A 82 -9.13 6.63 4.88
N THR A 83 -8.31 5.71 5.34
CA THR A 83 -8.54 4.25 5.25
C THR A 83 -9.91 3.83 5.80
N VAL A 84 -10.36 4.40 6.92
CA VAL A 84 -11.68 4.08 7.50
C VAL A 84 -12.81 4.39 6.52
N ASN A 85 -12.75 5.50 5.79
CA ASN A 85 -13.78 5.86 4.80
C ASN A 85 -13.80 4.87 3.63
N THR A 86 -12.62 4.47 3.17
CA THR A 86 -12.44 3.45 2.13
C THR A 86 -13.03 2.11 2.57
N LEU A 87 -12.75 1.67 3.80
CA LEU A 87 -13.30 0.42 4.35
C LEU A 87 -14.83 0.45 4.47
N HIS A 88 -15.42 1.56 4.94
CA HIS A 88 -16.86 1.72 4.96
C HIS A 88 -17.49 1.65 3.56
N HIS A 89 -16.86 2.30 2.59
CA HIS A 89 -17.33 2.27 1.21
C HIS A 89 -17.30 0.84 0.65
N LEU A 90 -16.21 0.13 0.84
CA LEU A 90 -16.06 -1.26 0.40
C LEU A 90 -17.06 -2.20 1.11
N ASN A 91 -17.31 -1.99 2.40
CA ASN A 91 -18.29 -2.76 3.17
C ASN A 91 -19.70 -2.60 2.57
N LYS A 92 -20.11 -1.37 2.20
CA LYS A 92 -21.38 -1.11 1.50
C LYS A 92 -21.47 -1.83 0.15
N LYS A 93 -20.34 -2.08 -0.49
CA LYS A 93 -20.24 -2.86 -1.74
C LYS A 93 -20.14 -4.38 -1.51
N GLY A 94 -20.27 -4.85 -0.29
CA GLY A 94 -20.26 -6.28 0.05
C GLY A 94 -18.87 -6.85 0.35
N ILE A 95 -17.79 -6.05 0.30
CA ILE A 95 -16.44 -6.47 0.68
C ILE A 95 -16.31 -6.27 2.20
N LYS A 96 -16.57 -7.34 2.95
CA LYS A 96 -16.56 -7.35 4.42
C LYS A 96 -15.26 -7.94 4.95
N ASN A 97 -14.74 -7.36 6.03
CA ASN A 97 -13.51 -7.82 6.71
C ASN A 97 -12.35 -8.13 5.75
N PRO A 98 -11.99 -7.17 4.86
CA PRO A 98 -10.86 -7.36 3.98
C PRO A 98 -9.56 -7.44 4.77
N VAL A 99 -8.51 -7.92 4.12
CA VAL A 99 -7.14 -7.85 4.64
C VAL A 99 -6.54 -6.50 4.22
N LEU A 100 -6.23 -5.64 5.18
CA LEU A 100 -5.49 -4.39 4.92
C LEU A 100 -3.98 -4.68 4.99
N VAL A 101 -3.28 -4.46 3.90
CA VAL A 101 -1.85 -4.71 3.78
C VAL A 101 -1.06 -3.45 4.12
N ILE A 102 -0.17 -3.53 5.11
CA ILE A 102 0.63 -2.40 5.59
C ILE A 102 2.08 -2.79 5.87
N GLY A 103 2.97 -1.82 5.97
CA GLY A 103 4.34 -2.03 6.46
C GLY A 103 4.46 -1.98 7.97
N ALA A 104 5.56 -2.50 8.52
CA ALA A 104 5.85 -2.50 9.95
C ALA A 104 5.85 -1.09 10.58
N ASP A 105 6.37 -0.09 9.85
CA ASP A 105 6.35 1.31 10.26
C ASP A 105 4.93 1.86 10.45
N SER A 106 4.00 1.42 9.61
CA SER A 106 2.58 1.76 9.70
C SER A 106 1.92 1.10 10.90
N LEU A 107 2.24 -0.17 11.20
CA LEU A 107 1.70 -0.83 12.40
C LEU A 107 2.17 -0.17 13.68
N VAL A 108 3.47 0.13 13.81
CA VAL A 108 4.03 0.81 14.99
C VAL A 108 3.39 2.18 15.22
N ASN A 109 2.99 2.87 14.14
CA ASN A 109 2.34 4.17 14.21
C ASN A 109 0.82 4.11 13.97
N PHE A 110 0.20 2.94 14.05
CA PHE A 110 -1.19 2.74 13.66
C PHE A 110 -2.18 3.59 14.47
N TYR A 111 -1.89 3.83 15.72
CA TYR A 111 -2.68 4.71 16.62
C TYR A 111 -2.78 6.17 16.13
N LYS A 112 -1.93 6.60 15.20
CA LYS A 112 -2.00 7.93 14.55
C LYS A 112 -2.98 7.99 13.39
N TRP A 113 -3.50 6.84 12.96
CA TRP A 113 -4.43 6.80 11.84
C TRP A 113 -5.80 7.31 12.27
N TYR A 114 -6.43 8.06 11.38
CA TYR A 114 -7.75 8.61 11.65
C TYR A 114 -8.77 7.49 11.91
N ARG A 115 -9.36 7.47 13.11
CA ARG A 115 -10.31 6.45 13.60
C ARG A 115 -9.72 5.03 13.51
N TYR A 116 -8.50 4.86 14.00
CA TYR A 116 -7.76 3.61 13.91
C TYR A 116 -8.49 2.44 14.59
N ASP A 117 -9.17 2.70 15.69
CA ASP A 117 -9.99 1.76 16.46
C ASP A 117 -11.10 1.15 15.60
N GLU A 118 -11.73 1.96 14.77
CA GLU A 118 -12.75 1.50 13.85
C GLU A 118 -12.16 0.70 12.68
N ILE A 119 -10.98 1.05 12.19
CA ILE A 119 -10.27 0.26 11.18
C ILE A 119 -10.04 -1.17 11.69
N LEU A 120 -9.64 -1.33 12.97
CA LEU A 120 -9.42 -2.65 13.58
C LEU A 120 -10.68 -3.53 13.60
N SER A 121 -11.86 -2.93 13.67
CA SER A 121 -13.14 -3.64 13.61
C SER A 121 -13.59 -4.00 12.20
N LEU A 122 -13.07 -3.30 11.19
CA LEU A 122 -13.49 -3.41 9.79
C LEU A 122 -12.56 -4.27 8.93
N ALA A 123 -11.31 -4.50 9.34
CA ALA A 123 -10.31 -5.21 8.54
C ALA A 123 -9.36 -6.05 9.41
N GLU A 124 -8.81 -7.10 8.82
CA GLU A 124 -7.62 -7.79 9.35
C GLU A 124 -6.37 -7.10 8.82
N LEU A 125 -5.27 -7.09 9.57
CA LEU A 125 -4.02 -6.46 9.16
C LEU A 125 -2.99 -7.52 8.75
N TYR A 126 -2.44 -7.41 7.52
CA TYR A 126 -1.26 -8.16 7.10
C TYR A 126 -0.08 -7.20 7.02
N VAL A 127 0.97 -7.52 7.75
CA VAL A 127 2.08 -6.60 8.03
C VAL A 127 3.37 -7.14 7.46
N TYR A 128 3.98 -6.41 6.54
CA TYR A 128 5.33 -6.68 6.07
C TYR A 128 6.37 -6.18 7.05
N LYS A 129 7.38 -7.00 7.31
CA LYS A 129 8.58 -6.57 8.03
C LYS A 129 9.34 -5.52 7.22
N ARG A 130 10.13 -4.70 7.89
CA ARG A 130 10.95 -3.68 7.24
C ARG A 130 12.29 -3.60 7.97
N GLU A 131 13.38 -3.48 7.22
CA GLU A 131 14.68 -3.17 7.78
C GLU A 131 14.63 -1.88 8.61
N GLY A 132 15.35 -1.85 9.72
CA GLY A 132 15.37 -0.71 10.64
C GLY A 132 14.21 -0.64 11.63
N ILE A 133 13.22 -1.52 11.56
CA ILE A 133 12.18 -1.65 12.60
C ILE A 133 12.56 -2.82 13.53
N ASP A 134 12.76 -2.50 14.81
CA ASP A 134 13.03 -3.50 15.83
C ASP A 134 11.84 -4.47 15.96
N VAL A 135 12.15 -5.77 15.90
CA VAL A 135 11.14 -6.84 16.00
C VAL A 135 10.40 -6.78 17.34
N ALA A 136 11.09 -6.42 18.43
CA ALA A 136 10.46 -6.30 19.74
C ALA A 136 9.42 -5.16 19.76
N ILE A 137 9.73 -4.01 19.14
CA ILE A 137 8.79 -2.89 18.99
C ILE A 137 7.59 -3.30 18.14
N LEU A 138 7.83 -3.99 17.03
CA LEU A 138 6.77 -4.49 16.14
C LEU A 138 5.82 -5.45 16.87
N LEU A 139 6.38 -6.41 17.61
CA LEU A 139 5.60 -7.39 18.38
C LEU A 139 4.83 -6.73 19.54
N SER A 140 5.42 -5.72 20.19
CA SER A 140 4.74 -4.93 21.22
C SER A 140 3.54 -4.18 20.62
N ALA A 141 3.71 -3.49 19.51
CA ALA A 141 2.63 -2.80 18.82
C ALA A 141 1.51 -3.76 18.41
N LYS A 142 1.87 -4.94 17.85
CA LYS A 142 0.91 -5.99 17.54
C LYS A 142 0.09 -6.37 18.78
N LYS A 143 0.77 -6.70 19.88
CA LYS A 143 0.11 -7.15 21.14
C LYS A 143 -0.86 -6.10 21.68
N GLU A 144 -0.49 -4.80 21.64
CA GLU A 144 -1.36 -3.73 22.12
C GLU A 144 -2.62 -3.56 21.26
N LEU A 145 -2.49 -3.68 19.94
CA LEU A 145 -3.64 -3.59 19.04
C LEU A 145 -4.53 -4.85 19.12
N GLU A 146 -3.93 -6.03 19.34
CA GLU A 146 -4.68 -7.29 19.53
C GLU A 146 -5.52 -7.28 20.82
N LYS A 147 -5.06 -6.61 21.90
CA LYS A 147 -5.88 -6.36 23.09
C LYS A 147 -7.15 -5.56 22.80
N GLN A 148 -7.12 -4.75 21.73
CA GLN A 148 -8.26 -3.95 21.26
C GLN A 148 -9.12 -4.70 20.22
N GLY A 149 -8.87 -6.00 20.01
CA GLY A 149 -9.64 -6.85 19.10
C GLY A 149 -9.10 -6.93 17.67
N ALA A 150 -7.93 -6.34 17.38
CA ALA A 150 -7.31 -6.46 16.06
C ALA A 150 -6.93 -7.90 15.73
N LYS A 151 -7.03 -8.26 14.44
CA LYS A 151 -6.48 -9.49 13.90
C LYS A 151 -5.27 -9.14 13.06
N ILE A 152 -4.06 -9.53 13.50
CA ILE A 152 -2.81 -9.10 12.89
C ILE A 152 -1.94 -10.31 12.54
N THR A 153 -1.61 -10.45 11.26
CA THR A 153 -0.63 -11.41 10.76
C THR A 153 0.63 -10.67 10.32
N ILE A 154 1.77 -10.97 10.95
CA ILE A 154 3.07 -10.49 10.49
C ILE A 154 3.61 -11.49 9.49
N LEU A 155 3.85 -11.05 8.26
CA LEU A 155 4.44 -11.87 7.21
C LEU A 155 5.95 -11.92 7.37
N ASP A 156 6.54 -13.11 7.23
CA ASP A 156 8.00 -13.27 7.27
C ASP A 156 8.63 -12.95 5.92
N ILE A 157 8.37 -11.73 5.46
CA ILE A 157 8.77 -11.22 4.15
C ILE A 157 9.34 -9.83 4.36
N TYR A 158 10.53 -9.58 3.78
CA TYR A 158 11.24 -8.31 3.82
C TYR A 158 11.27 -7.70 2.42
N PRO A 159 10.43 -6.71 2.12
CA PRO A 159 10.51 -5.97 0.86
C PRO A 159 11.85 -5.25 0.72
N PRO A 160 12.37 -5.08 -0.50
CA PRO A 160 13.55 -4.25 -0.75
C PRO A 160 13.43 -2.87 -0.10
N ALA A 161 14.53 -2.39 0.49
CA ALA A 161 14.61 -1.08 1.13
C ALA A 161 14.66 0.04 0.07
N VAL A 162 13.47 0.39 -0.45
CA VAL A 162 13.28 1.46 -1.45
C VAL A 162 12.06 2.28 -1.10
N SER A 163 12.13 3.59 -1.29
CA SER A 163 10.98 4.47 -1.13
C SER A 163 10.73 5.33 -2.36
N SER A 164 9.47 5.70 -2.58
CA SER A 164 9.12 6.66 -3.64
C SER A 164 9.84 8.01 -3.47
N THR A 165 10.17 8.39 -2.25
CA THR A 165 10.90 9.64 -1.96
C THR A 165 12.33 9.55 -2.46
N ASP A 166 13.04 8.46 -2.16
CA ASP A 166 14.41 8.25 -2.64
C ASP A 166 14.46 8.24 -4.16
N ILE A 167 13.47 7.60 -4.80
CA ILE A 167 13.35 7.58 -6.26
C ILE A 167 13.19 9.00 -6.83
N ARG A 168 12.31 9.83 -6.27
CA ARG A 168 12.15 11.22 -6.75
C ARG A 168 13.42 12.06 -6.57
N VAL A 169 14.14 11.87 -5.45
CA VAL A 169 15.45 12.51 -5.24
C VAL A 169 16.47 12.04 -6.26
N ALA A 170 16.49 10.75 -6.57
CA ALA A 170 17.41 10.16 -7.54
C ALA A 170 17.15 10.65 -8.99
N PHE A 171 15.89 10.90 -9.37
CA PHE A 171 15.56 11.57 -10.64
C PHE A 171 16.24 12.93 -10.77
N GLY A 172 16.21 13.74 -9.73
CA GLY A 172 16.87 15.06 -9.70
C GLY A 172 18.42 14.99 -9.81
N LYS A 173 19.03 13.80 -9.55
CA LYS A 173 20.48 13.58 -9.58
C LYS A 173 20.93 12.75 -10.78
N ALA A 174 20.04 12.39 -11.70
CA ALA A 174 20.31 11.51 -12.84
C ALA A 174 20.93 10.14 -12.46
N GLU A 175 20.58 9.60 -11.29
CA GLU A 175 21.03 8.30 -10.82
C GLU A 175 20.35 7.14 -11.59
N ASN A 176 20.96 5.95 -11.55
CA ASN A 176 20.43 4.78 -12.25
C ASN A 176 19.19 4.21 -11.51
N LEU A 177 18.01 4.43 -12.05
CA LEU A 177 16.73 3.97 -11.50
C LEU A 177 16.24 2.64 -12.10
N LYS A 178 16.99 2.05 -13.03
CA LYS A 178 16.57 0.84 -13.76
C LYS A 178 16.33 -0.38 -12.87
N THR A 179 16.98 -0.44 -11.73
CA THR A 179 16.80 -1.53 -10.75
C THR A 179 15.69 -1.28 -9.73
N LEU A 180 15.15 -0.06 -9.69
CA LEU A 180 14.17 0.36 -8.70
C LEU A 180 12.75 0.50 -9.27
N LEU A 181 12.65 0.64 -10.60
CA LEU A 181 11.40 0.84 -11.32
C LEU A 181 11.25 -0.20 -12.43
N GLU A 182 10.02 -0.62 -12.69
CA GLU A 182 9.69 -1.35 -13.90
C GLU A 182 10.04 -0.50 -15.15
N PRO A 183 10.60 -1.09 -16.21
CA PRO A 183 11.08 -0.33 -17.37
C PRO A 183 10.00 0.57 -18.01
N ASN A 184 8.76 0.09 -18.07
CA ASN A 184 7.64 0.86 -18.62
C ASN A 184 7.25 2.05 -17.73
N VAL A 185 7.42 1.94 -16.40
CA VAL A 185 7.19 3.04 -15.46
C VAL A 185 8.26 4.11 -15.64
N LEU A 186 9.54 3.72 -15.75
CA LEU A 186 10.64 4.65 -15.98
C LEU A 186 10.46 5.40 -17.31
N LYS A 187 10.11 4.68 -18.38
CA LYS A 187 9.81 5.28 -19.67
C LYS A 187 8.66 6.30 -19.59
N TYR A 188 7.57 5.93 -18.96
CA TYR A 188 6.39 6.78 -18.76
C TYR A 188 6.73 8.07 -17.99
N ILE A 189 7.52 7.97 -16.93
CA ILE A 189 7.95 9.12 -16.13
C ILE A 189 8.75 10.10 -16.99
N ASN A 190 9.70 9.61 -17.81
CA ASN A 190 10.51 10.44 -18.69
C ASN A 190 9.69 11.11 -19.80
N GLU A 191 8.77 10.36 -20.45
CA GLU A 191 7.90 10.90 -21.50
C GLU A 191 6.97 12.02 -21.02
N HIS A 192 6.59 11.98 -19.72
CA HIS A 192 5.69 12.97 -19.14
C HIS A 192 6.39 13.99 -18.22
N SER A 193 7.71 13.91 -18.09
CA SER A 193 8.52 14.81 -17.23
C SER A 193 7.94 14.93 -15.80
N LEU A 194 7.67 13.80 -15.12
CA LEU A 194 6.89 13.79 -13.90
C LEU A 194 7.67 14.15 -12.62
N TYR A 195 8.99 14.10 -12.61
CA TYR A 195 9.83 14.36 -11.42
C TYR A 195 11.10 15.12 -11.76
#